data_2f414f7183c4ddf70419c0f01da7ad44
#
_entry.id   2f414f7183c4ddf70419c0f01da7ad44
#
_cell.length_a   1.000
_cell.length_b   1.000
_cell.length_c   1.000
_cell.angle_alpha   90.00
_cell.angle_beta   90.00
_cell.angle_gamma   90.00
#
_symmetry.space_group_name_H-M   'P 1'
#
loop_
_entity.id
_entity.type
_entity.pdbx_description
1 polymer ?
#
loop_
_entity_poly.entity_id
_entity_poly.type
_entity_poly.pdbx_seq_one_letter_code
_entity_poly.pdbx_strand_id
1 'polypeptide(L)'
;MAFQVDRFFDARQSADRVMLAVMVNGRPIGEVQLKRIDREKRQCELSIHMQNDSVKGKGYGTQAEQLALEYAFDVLELQAVNADSVQKNRRSQHILEKVGFRYVGEDDTFKYYRFERETVR
;
A
#
# COMPACT_ATOMS: atom_id res chain seq x y z
N MET A 1 -13.32 3.33 -16.44
CA MET A 1 -12.26 4.29 -16.08
C MET A 1 -10.94 3.56 -15.91
N ALA A 2 -9.92 4.03 -16.59
CA ALA A 2 -8.61 3.41 -16.49
C ALA A 2 -7.95 3.82 -15.17
N PHE A 3 -7.33 2.87 -14.50
CA PHE A 3 -6.59 3.10 -13.27
C PHE A 3 -5.14 2.68 -13.49
N GLN A 4 -4.21 3.61 -13.26
CA GLN A 4 -2.79 3.34 -13.47
C GLN A 4 -1.99 3.71 -12.26
N VAL A 5 -1.01 2.87 -11.94
CA VAL A 5 -0.01 3.15 -10.92
C VAL A 5 1.34 3.17 -11.62
N ASP A 6 1.98 4.32 -11.63
CA ASP A 6 3.27 4.50 -12.23
C ASP A 6 4.35 4.60 -11.17
N ARG A 7 5.47 3.93 -11.43
CA ARG A 7 6.63 4.07 -10.59
C ARG A 7 7.40 5.30 -11.00
N PHE A 8 7.71 6.17 -10.04
CA PHE A 8 8.60 7.25 -10.35
C PHE A 8 9.83 7.24 -9.46
N PHE A 9 10.88 7.81 -9.99
CA PHE A 9 12.18 7.88 -9.34
C PHE A 9 12.43 9.31 -8.94
N ASP A 10 12.69 9.54 -7.66
CA ASP A 10 13.13 10.84 -7.20
C ASP A 10 14.39 10.66 -6.36
N ALA A 11 14.94 11.79 -5.89
CA ALA A 11 16.18 11.77 -5.14
C ALA A 11 16.09 11.02 -3.81
N ARG A 12 14.89 10.72 -3.35
CA ARG A 12 14.67 10.04 -2.07
C ARG A 12 14.50 8.54 -2.21
N GLN A 13 14.37 8.03 -3.42
CA GLN A 13 14.27 6.59 -3.60
C GLN A 13 15.58 5.92 -3.23
N SER A 14 15.48 4.80 -2.54
CA SER A 14 16.63 4.06 -2.08
C SER A 14 16.37 2.55 -2.19
N ALA A 15 17.34 1.74 -1.78
CA ALA A 15 17.20 0.28 -1.85
C ALA A 15 16.05 -0.24 -0.99
N ASP A 16 15.64 0.51 0.04
CA ASP A 16 14.59 0.08 0.96
C ASP A 16 13.25 0.80 0.75
N ARG A 17 13.11 1.59 -0.33
CA ARG A 17 11.88 2.36 -0.55
C ARG A 17 11.56 2.47 -2.03
N VAL A 18 10.27 2.29 -2.33
CA VAL A 18 9.72 2.51 -3.67
C VAL A 18 8.49 3.41 -3.51
N MET A 19 8.38 4.43 -4.36
CA MET A 19 7.22 5.30 -4.40
C MET A 19 6.50 5.10 -5.73
N LEU A 20 5.18 4.90 -5.67
CA LEU A 20 4.34 4.69 -6.84
C LEU A 20 3.29 5.79 -6.90
N ALA A 21 3.22 6.50 -8.01
CA ALA A 21 2.18 7.49 -8.21
C ALA A 21 0.88 6.81 -8.59
N VAL A 22 -0.21 7.22 -7.95
CA VAL A 22 -1.55 6.74 -8.29
C VAL A 22 -2.13 7.69 -9.32
N MET A 23 -2.31 7.18 -10.54
CA MET A 23 -2.74 8.01 -11.66
C MET A 23 -4.13 7.61 -12.12
N VAL A 24 -4.99 8.59 -12.37
CA VAL A 24 -6.30 8.37 -12.98
C VAL A 24 -6.47 9.39 -14.09
N ASN A 25 -6.70 8.89 -15.31
CA ASN A 25 -6.88 9.73 -16.50
C ASN A 25 -5.72 10.72 -16.71
N GLY A 26 -4.49 10.25 -16.45
CA GLY A 26 -3.30 11.07 -16.63
C GLY A 26 -3.03 12.07 -15.52
N ARG A 27 -3.79 12.02 -14.43
CA ARG A 27 -3.62 12.93 -13.29
C ARG A 27 -3.17 12.20 -12.06
N PRO A 28 -2.19 12.70 -11.33
CA PRO A 28 -1.81 12.10 -10.06
C PRO A 28 -2.87 12.43 -9.02
N ILE A 29 -3.40 11.41 -8.36
CA ILE A 29 -4.41 11.57 -7.31
C ILE A 29 -3.89 11.12 -5.95
N GLY A 30 -2.69 10.60 -5.89
CA GLY A 30 -2.09 10.16 -4.64
C GLY A 30 -0.82 9.39 -4.88
N GLU A 31 -0.30 8.82 -3.82
CA GLU A 31 0.91 7.99 -3.90
C GLU A 31 0.81 6.81 -2.95
N VAL A 32 1.51 5.75 -3.30
CA VAL A 32 1.72 4.59 -2.45
C VAL A 32 3.21 4.45 -2.23
N GLN A 33 3.60 4.21 -0.99
CA GLN A 33 5.00 3.92 -0.67
C GLN A 33 5.12 2.50 -0.15
N LEU A 34 6.10 1.78 -0.67
CA LEU A 34 6.58 0.54 -0.09
C LEU A 34 7.92 0.89 0.55
N LYS A 35 7.96 0.87 1.86
CA LYS A 35 9.10 1.35 2.63
C LYS A 35 9.62 0.30 3.59
N ARG A 36 10.82 0.54 4.12
CA ARG A 36 11.48 -0.41 5.01
C ARG A 36 11.52 -1.80 4.39
N ILE A 37 11.88 -1.85 3.12
CA ILE A 37 11.96 -3.10 2.38
C ILE A 37 13.12 -3.91 2.96
N ASP A 38 12.79 -5.04 3.56
CA ASP A 38 13.76 -5.96 4.17
C ASP A 38 13.82 -7.20 3.29
N ARG A 39 14.89 -7.32 2.51
CA ARG A 39 15.02 -8.41 1.54
C ARG A 39 15.37 -9.73 2.19
N GLU A 40 15.96 -9.71 3.38
CA GLU A 40 16.24 -10.94 4.12
C GLU A 40 14.95 -11.54 4.68
N LYS A 41 14.14 -10.72 5.31
CA LYS A 41 12.85 -11.16 5.86
C LYS A 41 11.76 -11.19 4.81
N ARG A 42 12.02 -10.63 3.63
CA ARG A 42 11.10 -10.57 2.50
C ARG A 42 9.79 -9.91 2.88
N GLN A 43 9.88 -8.74 3.48
CA GLN A 43 8.71 -7.96 3.89
C GLN A 43 8.98 -6.46 3.76
N CYS A 44 7.90 -5.69 3.73
CA CYS A 44 7.98 -4.23 3.72
C CYS A 44 6.76 -3.65 4.42
N GLU A 45 6.71 -2.32 4.48
CA GLU A 45 5.55 -1.58 4.97
C GLU A 45 4.92 -0.82 3.83
N LEU A 46 3.59 -0.76 3.83
CA LEU A 46 2.83 -0.02 2.84
C LEU A 46 2.19 1.20 3.51
N SER A 47 2.30 2.35 2.85
CA SER A 47 1.52 3.52 3.23
C SER A 47 0.93 4.14 1.97
N ILE A 48 -0.24 4.77 2.13
CA ILE A 48 -0.94 5.39 1.01
C ILE A 48 -1.40 6.79 1.43
N HIS A 49 -1.30 7.71 0.48
CA HIS A 49 -1.74 9.07 0.69
C HIS A 49 -2.51 9.54 -0.54
N MET A 50 -3.77 9.90 -0.36
CA MET A 50 -4.62 10.42 -1.43
C MET A 50 -4.69 11.94 -1.29
N GLN A 51 -4.70 12.66 -2.42
CA GLN A 51 -4.55 14.11 -2.42
C GLN A 51 -5.67 14.85 -1.74
N ASN A 52 -6.91 14.43 -1.94
CA ASN A 52 -8.04 15.16 -1.38
C ASN A 52 -9.29 14.28 -1.29
N ASP A 53 -10.32 14.84 -0.65
CA ASP A 53 -11.55 14.10 -0.41
C ASP A 53 -12.35 13.82 -1.68
N SER A 54 -12.17 14.62 -2.73
CA SER A 54 -12.93 14.42 -3.96
C SER A 54 -12.61 13.09 -4.66
N VAL A 55 -11.45 12.51 -4.38
CA VAL A 55 -11.06 11.21 -4.94
C VAL A 55 -11.30 10.05 -3.99
N LYS A 56 -11.70 10.32 -2.74
CA LYS A 56 -12.00 9.28 -1.77
C LYS A 56 -13.38 8.70 -2.03
N GLY A 57 -13.59 7.46 -1.63
CA GLY A 57 -14.88 6.80 -1.80
C GLY A 57 -15.16 6.25 -3.19
N LYS A 58 -14.23 6.40 -4.12
CA LYS A 58 -14.39 5.90 -5.49
C LYS A 58 -13.67 4.57 -5.75
N GLY A 59 -13.16 3.95 -4.71
CA GLY A 59 -12.44 2.68 -4.85
C GLY A 59 -10.98 2.82 -5.27
N TYR A 60 -10.48 4.04 -5.43
CA TYR A 60 -9.09 4.24 -5.85
C TYR A 60 -8.10 3.75 -4.80
N GLY A 61 -8.40 3.96 -3.53
CA GLY A 61 -7.52 3.48 -2.46
C GLY A 61 -7.41 1.95 -2.47
N THR A 62 -8.53 1.27 -2.64
CA THR A 62 -8.55 -0.19 -2.74
C THR A 62 -7.71 -0.66 -3.92
N GLN A 63 -7.91 -0.05 -5.10
CA GLN A 63 -7.16 -0.42 -6.30
C GLN A 63 -5.67 -0.13 -6.15
N ALA A 64 -5.32 1.01 -5.55
CA ALA A 64 -3.93 1.38 -5.34
C ALA A 64 -3.23 0.38 -4.44
N GLU A 65 -3.88 -0.05 -3.35
CA GLU A 65 -3.29 -1.03 -2.44
C GLU A 65 -3.14 -2.39 -3.11
N GLN A 66 -4.12 -2.81 -3.92
CA GLN A 66 -4.03 -4.07 -4.66
C GLN A 66 -2.85 -4.06 -5.63
N LEU A 67 -2.68 -2.96 -6.37
CA LEU A 67 -1.57 -2.84 -7.32
C LEU A 67 -0.22 -2.78 -6.60
N ALA A 68 -0.18 -2.13 -5.43
CA ALA A 68 1.05 -2.09 -4.64
C ALA A 68 1.43 -3.48 -4.12
N LEU A 69 0.43 -4.29 -3.72
CA LEU A 69 0.69 -5.67 -3.31
C LEU A 69 1.23 -6.50 -4.47
N GLU A 70 0.66 -6.35 -5.67
CA GLU A 70 1.17 -7.04 -6.85
C GLU A 70 2.62 -6.66 -7.10
N TYR A 71 2.94 -5.38 -7.00
CA TYR A 71 4.32 -4.93 -7.16
C TYR A 71 5.24 -5.54 -6.11
N ALA A 72 4.82 -5.52 -4.85
CA ALA A 72 5.63 -6.07 -3.77
C ALA A 72 5.91 -7.56 -3.97
N PHE A 73 4.92 -8.32 -4.41
CA PHE A 73 5.05 -9.77 -4.54
C PHE A 73 5.69 -10.18 -5.86
N ASP A 74 5.33 -9.54 -6.96
CA ASP A 74 5.76 -9.97 -8.29
C ASP A 74 7.05 -9.31 -8.73
N VAL A 75 7.29 -8.06 -8.36
CA VAL A 75 8.49 -7.32 -8.76
C VAL A 75 9.56 -7.40 -7.67
N LEU A 76 9.20 -7.14 -6.44
CA LEU A 76 10.16 -7.16 -5.33
C LEU A 76 10.32 -8.55 -4.71
N GLU A 77 9.47 -9.50 -5.09
CA GLU A 77 9.52 -10.89 -4.63
C GLU A 77 9.46 -11.04 -3.12
N LEU A 78 8.66 -10.17 -2.49
CA LEU A 78 8.46 -10.21 -1.04
C LEU A 78 7.42 -11.27 -0.66
N GLN A 79 7.35 -11.61 0.62
CA GLN A 79 6.41 -12.59 1.15
C GLN A 79 5.32 -11.95 1.99
N ALA A 80 5.54 -10.76 2.52
CA ALA A 80 4.57 -10.10 3.37
C ALA A 80 4.65 -8.60 3.25
N VAL A 81 3.52 -7.95 3.45
CA VAL A 81 3.42 -6.50 3.51
C VAL A 81 2.67 -6.14 4.79
N ASN A 82 3.26 -5.24 5.57
CA ASN A 82 2.66 -4.74 6.80
C ASN A 82 2.10 -3.35 6.54
N ALA A 83 1.04 -3.01 7.25
CA ALA A 83 0.45 -1.68 7.17
C ALA A 83 -0.08 -1.29 8.53
N ASP A 84 -0.20 0.01 8.77
CA ASP A 84 -0.83 0.49 9.98
C ASP A 84 -1.84 1.58 9.65
N SER A 85 -2.72 1.83 10.59
CA SER A 85 -3.73 2.87 10.48
C SER A 85 -3.93 3.48 11.84
N VAL A 86 -4.02 4.81 11.87
CA VAL A 86 -4.39 5.51 13.11
C VAL A 86 -5.73 4.96 13.60
N GLN A 87 -5.87 4.79 14.91
CA GLN A 87 -7.07 4.21 15.53
C GLN A 87 -8.39 4.81 15.03
N LYS A 88 -8.39 6.12 14.79
CA LYS A 88 -9.60 6.83 14.39
C LYS A 88 -9.90 6.78 12.90
N ASN A 89 -8.98 6.27 12.08
CA ASN A 89 -9.15 6.27 10.63
C ASN A 89 -9.85 5.00 10.17
N ARG A 90 -11.16 4.98 10.34
CA ARG A 90 -11.97 3.80 9.98
C ARG A 90 -11.97 3.50 8.49
N ARG A 91 -11.87 4.55 7.65
CA ARG A 91 -11.83 4.37 6.20
C ARG A 91 -10.59 3.58 5.79
N SER A 92 -9.43 3.96 6.32
CA SER A 92 -8.19 3.24 6.02
C SER A 92 -8.27 1.79 6.47
N GLN A 93 -8.80 1.55 7.67
CA GLN A 93 -8.96 0.20 8.21
C GLN A 93 -9.87 -0.64 7.33
N HIS A 94 -10.99 -0.05 6.89
CA HIS A 94 -11.94 -0.74 6.03
C HIS A 94 -11.30 -1.12 4.69
N ILE A 95 -10.50 -0.22 4.11
CA ILE A 95 -9.81 -0.49 2.84
C ILE A 95 -8.80 -1.62 3.02
N LEU A 96 -8.00 -1.57 4.09
CA LEU A 96 -7.04 -2.63 4.37
C LEU A 96 -7.73 -4.00 4.47
N GLU A 97 -8.82 -4.07 5.21
CA GLU A 97 -9.57 -5.31 5.37
C GLU A 97 -10.19 -5.76 4.06
N LYS A 98 -10.74 -4.84 3.28
CA LYS A 98 -11.34 -5.15 1.99
C LYS A 98 -10.33 -5.69 1.00
N VAL A 99 -9.12 -5.18 1.02
CA VAL A 99 -8.03 -5.66 0.16
C VAL A 99 -7.55 -7.06 0.57
N GLY A 100 -7.71 -7.39 1.85
CA GLY A 100 -7.34 -8.71 2.35
C GLY A 100 -6.29 -8.70 3.46
N PHE A 101 -5.92 -7.53 3.94
CA PHE A 101 -5.02 -7.44 5.09
C PHE A 101 -5.72 -7.99 6.33
N ARG A 102 -4.96 -8.67 7.16
CA ARG A 102 -5.45 -9.24 8.40
C ARG A 102 -5.00 -8.37 9.57
N TYR A 103 -5.92 -8.07 10.49
CA TYR A 103 -5.61 -7.37 11.73
C TYR A 103 -4.71 -8.25 12.59
N VAL A 104 -3.61 -7.68 13.06
CA VAL A 104 -2.62 -8.44 13.85
C VAL A 104 -2.34 -7.83 15.22
N GLY A 105 -2.88 -6.66 15.53
CA GLY A 105 -2.69 -6.05 16.84
C GLY A 105 -2.86 -4.54 16.81
N GLU A 106 -2.69 -3.93 17.97
CA GLU A 106 -2.78 -2.48 18.07
C GLU A 106 -2.07 -1.98 19.31
N ASP A 107 -1.78 -0.68 19.29
CA ASP A 107 -1.31 0.05 20.47
C ASP A 107 -2.22 1.27 20.69
N ASP A 108 -1.81 2.22 21.50
CA ASP A 108 -2.64 3.38 21.82
C ASP A 108 -2.89 4.30 20.61
N THR A 109 -2.06 4.21 19.59
CA THR A 109 -2.08 5.13 18.45
C THR A 109 -2.54 4.45 17.18
N PHE A 110 -2.09 3.22 16.93
CA PHE A 110 -2.27 2.55 15.65
C PHE A 110 -2.89 1.17 15.79
N LYS A 111 -3.59 0.76 14.72
CA LYS A 111 -3.94 -0.64 14.46
C LYS A 111 -3.00 -1.17 13.41
N TYR A 112 -2.57 -2.42 13.57
CA TYR A 112 -1.57 -3.06 12.71
C TYR A 112 -2.17 -4.18 11.91
N TYR A 113 -1.78 -4.25 10.62
CA TYR A 113 -2.33 -5.20 9.65
C TYR A 113 -1.20 -5.84 8.90
N ARG A 114 -1.45 -7.04 8.38
CA ARG A 114 -0.46 -7.79 7.62
C ARG A 114 -1.13 -8.56 6.50
N PHE A 115 -0.50 -8.56 5.33
CA PHE A 115 -0.90 -9.35 4.18
C PHE A 115 0.24 -10.28 3.83
N GLU A 116 -0.01 -11.58 3.85
CA GLU A 116 0.99 -12.57 3.49
C GLU A 116 0.67 -13.15 2.11
N ARG A 117 1.71 -13.30 1.30
CA ARG A 117 1.56 -13.89 -0.02
C ARG A 117 1.12 -15.35 0.13
N GLU A 118 0.10 -15.73 -0.63
CA GLU A 118 -0.32 -17.12 -0.65
C GLU A 118 0.77 -18.00 -1.26
N THR A 119 1.02 -19.13 -0.63
CA THR A 119 1.94 -20.10 -1.18
C THR A 119 1.19 -20.93 -2.21
N VAL A 120 1.65 -20.86 -3.45
CA VAL A 120 1.10 -21.68 -4.54
C VAL A 120 1.81 -23.02 -4.51
N ARG A 121 1.04 -24.07 -4.58
CA ARG A 121 1.56 -25.42 -4.54
C ARG A 121 1.42 -26.12 -5.87
#